data_b9b125c2d1e40b00e886d01f0adca31d
#
_entry.id   b9b125c2d1e40b00e886d01f0adca31d
#
_cell.length_a   1.000
_cell.length_b   1.000
_cell.length_c   1.000
_cell.angle_alpha   90.00
_cell.angle_beta   90.00
_cell.angle_gamma   90.00
#
_symmetry.space_group_name_H-M   'P 1'
#
loop_
_entity.id
_entity.type
_entity.pdbx_description
1 polymer ?
#
loop_
_entity_poly.entity_id
_entity_poly.type
_entity_poly.pdbx_seq_one_letter_code
_entity_poly.pdbx_strand_id
1 'polypeptide(L)'
;MTVVTLRNFDLMPRQRTNSHDSRRPLIAEMKARQSARIRDIAEALVEGGLVTLDAQADALGLCRSTAWTILKSSHKSSGLSAKVISRILAEPQLPDRVRVTLLKYVEEKASGRYGHSAKTRRKFITALSSKRLEQQAEARRVKAAAAATAARPAVLAKAAGLDEAFRETVNVSRKRPRSRQAS
;
A
#
# COMPACT_ATOMS: atom_id res chain seq x y z
N MET A 1 52.92 22.75 -66.90
CA MET A 1 52.93 22.80 -65.42
C MET A 1 51.59 23.34 -64.96
N THR A 2 50.70 22.44 -64.49
CA THR A 2 49.33 22.78 -64.13
C THR A 2 49.24 22.79 -62.60
N VAL A 3 49.00 23.95 -62.01
CA VAL A 3 48.85 24.14 -60.58
C VAL A 3 47.44 23.79 -60.15
N VAL A 4 47.28 22.69 -59.33
CA VAL A 4 46.02 22.28 -58.79
C VAL A 4 45.80 23.07 -57.50
N THR A 5 44.80 23.97 -57.50
CA THR A 5 44.36 24.75 -56.32
C THR A 5 43.48 23.87 -55.43
N LEU A 6 44.03 23.49 -54.25
CA LEU A 6 43.27 22.82 -53.21
C LEU A 6 42.24 23.78 -52.60
N ARG A 7 40.91 23.50 -52.82
CA ARG A 7 39.81 24.20 -52.17
C ARG A 7 39.80 23.83 -50.67
N ASN A 8 39.98 24.77 -49.81
CA ASN A 8 39.70 24.69 -48.39
C ASN A 8 38.22 24.35 -48.18
N PHE A 9 37.93 23.15 -47.73
CA PHE A 9 36.64 22.80 -47.17
C PHE A 9 36.55 23.49 -45.78
N ASP A 10 35.81 24.61 -45.77
CA ASP A 10 35.39 25.27 -44.54
C ASP A 10 34.62 24.26 -43.68
N LEU A 11 35.27 23.82 -42.62
CA LEU A 11 34.64 23.04 -41.55
C LEU A 11 33.67 23.96 -40.80
N MET A 12 32.44 24.10 -41.29
CA MET A 12 31.35 24.71 -40.55
C MET A 12 31.21 23.98 -39.19
N PRO A 13 31.32 24.67 -38.04
CA PRO A 13 31.09 24.06 -36.76
C PRO A 13 29.62 23.60 -36.73
N ARG A 14 29.39 22.29 -36.65
CA ARG A 14 28.06 21.72 -36.38
C ARG A 14 27.56 22.32 -35.08
N GLN A 15 26.72 23.33 -35.15
CA GLN A 15 25.94 23.80 -34.02
C GLN A 15 25.08 22.64 -33.55
N ARG A 16 25.55 21.96 -32.49
CA ARG A 16 24.73 21.05 -31.67
C ARG A 16 23.63 21.90 -31.05
N THR A 17 22.51 22.04 -31.73
CA THR A 17 21.30 22.60 -31.13
C THR A 17 20.92 21.70 -29.97
N ASN A 18 21.24 22.16 -28.74
CA ASN A 18 20.88 21.50 -27.50
C ASN A 18 19.35 21.51 -27.35
N SER A 19 18.67 20.60 -28.03
CA SER A 19 17.21 20.33 -27.87
C SER A 19 16.87 19.91 -26.43
N HIS A 20 17.87 19.77 -25.57
CA HIS A 20 17.73 19.49 -24.14
C HIS A 20 17.23 20.67 -23.31
N ASP A 21 17.42 21.90 -23.76
CA ASP A 21 17.16 23.08 -22.94
C ASP A 21 15.66 23.42 -22.84
N SER A 22 14.89 23.18 -23.89
CA SER A 22 13.43 23.43 -23.91
C SER A 22 12.60 22.45 -23.02
N ARG A 23 13.15 21.29 -22.66
CA ARG A 23 12.46 20.29 -21.83
C ARG A 23 12.65 20.51 -20.33
N ARG A 24 13.67 21.24 -19.92
CA ARG A 24 13.99 21.49 -18.50
C ARG A 24 12.88 22.24 -17.75
N PRO A 25 12.32 23.36 -18.26
CA PRO A 25 11.26 24.07 -17.57
C PRO A 25 10.01 23.23 -17.38
N LEU A 26 9.61 22.44 -18.38
CA LEU A 26 8.46 21.55 -18.30
C LEU A 26 8.63 20.47 -17.23
N ILE A 27 9.83 19.88 -17.10
CA ILE A 27 10.11 18.89 -16.06
C ILE A 27 10.09 19.54 -14.68
N ALA A 28 10.61 20.75 -14.54
CA ALA A 28 10.58 21.51 -13.27
C ALA A 28 9.13 21.77 -12.84
N GLU A 29 8.26 22.20 -13.75
CA GLU A 29 6.85 22.42 -13.49
C GLU A 29 6.14 21.13 -13.04
N MET A 30 6.38 20.02 -13.74
CA MET A 30 5.83 18.71 -13.37
C MET A 30 6.27 18.28 -11.96
N LYS A 31 7.52 18.57 -11.57
CA LYS A 31 8.03 18.30 -10.23
C LYS A 31 7.44 19.23 -9.17
N ALA A 32 7.26 20.51 -9.49
CA ALA A 32 6.58 21.44 -8.62
C ALA A 32 5.12 21.00 -8.34
N ARG A 33 4.39 20.55 -9.36
CA ARG A 33 3.06 19.95 -9.22
C ARG A 33 3.08 18.72 -8.31
N GLN A 34 4.08 17.83 -8.45
CA GLN A 34 4.23 16.67 -7.58
C GLN A 34 4.41 17.08 -6.11
N SER A 35 5.27 18.07 -5.86
CA SER A 35 5.51 18.57 -4.51
C SER A 35 4.29 19.28 -3.93
N ALA A 36 3.52 20.01 -4.74
CA ALA A 36 2.26 20.62 -4.31
C ALA A 36 1.26 19.54 -3.86
N ARG A 37 1.09 18.48 -4.64
CA ARG A 37 0.21 17.37 -4.25
C ARG A 37 0.60 16.67 -2.96
N ILE A 38 1.89 16.59 -2.67
CA ILE A 38 2.36 16.02 -1.41
C ILE A 38 2.09 16.97 -0.24
N ARG A 39 2.18 18.29 -0.47
CA ARG A 39 1.75 19.28 0.53
C ARG A 39 0.26 19.22 0.80
N ASP A 40 -0.58 19.04 -0.21
CA ASP A 40 -2.03 18.86 -0.03
C ASP A 40 -2.34 17.70 0.93
N ILE A 41 -1.51 16.64 0.95
CA ILE A 41 -1.66 15.53 1.92
C ILE A 41 -1.35 16.01 3.34
N ALA A 42 -0.30 16.82 3.52
CA ALA A 42 0.05 17.38 4.82
C ALA A 42 -1.04 18.35 5.33
N GLU A 43 -1.57 19.18 4.45
CA GLU A 43 -2.67 20.11 4.76
C GLU A 43 -3.93 19.33 5.16
N ALA A 44 -4.29 18.29 4.43
CA ALA A 44 -5.44 17.44 4.74
C ALA A 44 -5.32 16.73 6.12
N LEU A 45 -4.11 16.42 6.58
CA LEU A 45 -3.87 15.91 7.94
C LEU A 45 -4.15 16.98 9.01
N VAL A 46 -3.64 18.19 8.80
CA VAL A 46 -3.84 19.32 9.72
C VAL A 46 -5.32 19.70 9.81
N GLU A 47 -6.01 19.76 8.68
CA GLU A 47 -7.45 20.02 8.60
C GLU A 47 -8.28 18.92 9.26
N GLY A 48 -7.77 17.68 9.27
CA GLY A 48 -8.31 16.54 10.03
C GLY A 48 -8.05 16.60 11.54
N GLY A 49 -7.47 17.69 12.05
CA GLY A 49 -7.16 17.88 13.48
C GLY A 49 -5.84 17.25 13.92
N LEU A 50 -5.05 16.66 13.02
CA LEU A 50 -3.76 16.01 13.32
C LEU A 50 -2.65 17.05 13.24
N VAL A 51 -2.46 17.82 14.31
CA VAL A 51 -1.51 18.95 14.34
C VAL A 51 -0.10 18.51 14.67
N THR A 52 0.07 17.49 15.51
CA THR A 52 1.39 17.02 15.94
C THR A 52 1.99 16.02 14.97
N LEU A 53 3.32 16.05 14.84
CA LEU A 53 4.04 15.10 13.97
C LEU A 53 3.78 13.63 14.36
N ASP A 54 3.65 13.35 15.65
CA ASP A 54 3.43 11.99 16.13
C ASP A 54 2.02 11.51 15.75
N ALA A 55 0.98 12.31 15.99
CA ALA A 55 -0.38 12.01 15.56
C ALA A 55 -0.48 11.83 14.03
N GLN A 56 0.24 12.64 13.26
CA GLN A 56 0.30 12.52 11.80
C GLN A 56 1.03 11.24 11.36
N ALA A 57 2.11 10.88 12.04
CA ALA A 57 2.86 9.65 11.75
C ALA A 57 2.01 8.41 12.05
N ASP A 58 1.32 8.40 13.19
CA ASP A 58 0.42 7.31 13.59
C ASP A 58 -0.75 7.17 12.62
N ALA A 59 -1.42 8.27 12.27
CA ALA A 59 -2.52 8.28 11.30
C ALA A 59 -2.11 7.82 9.89
N LEU A 60 -0.85 8.04 9.51
CA LEU A 60 -0.27 7.55 8.26
C LEU A 60 0.26 6.11 8.37
N GLY A 61 0.31 5.52 9.55
CA GLY A 61 0.92 4.22 9.81
C GLY A 61 2.42 4.20 9.49
N LEU A 62 3.13 5.34 9.62
CA LEU A 62 4.52 5.52 9.25
C LEU A 62 5.38 5.83 10.48
N CYS A 63 6.69 5.55 10.38
CA CYS A 63 7.61 6.06 11.39
C CYS A 63 7.76 7.59 11.26
N ARG A 64 8.03 8.25 12.39
CA ARG A 64 8.15 9.70 12.50
C ARG A 64 9.08 10.35 11.46
N SER A 65 10.22 9.73 11.18
CA SER A 65 11.19 10.25 10.20
C SER A 65 10.64 10.22 8.77
N THR A 66 9.89 9.17 8.40
CA THR A 66 9.25 9.08 7.07
C THR A 66 8.09 10.06 6.96
N ALA A 67 7.26 10.20 7.99
CA ALA A 67 6.19 11.18 8.06
C ALA A 67 6.76 12.60 7.92
N TRP A 68 7.80 12.93 8.68
CA TRP A 68 8.51 14.21 8.57
C TRP A 68 8.98 14.52 7.15
N THR A 69 9.59 13.54 6.47
CA THR A 69 10.05 13.70 5.08
C THR A 69 8.92 14.05 4.12
N ILE A 70 7.73 13.46 4.32
CA ILE A 70 6.52 13.72 3.53
C ILE A 70 6.01 15.13 3.83
N LEU A 71 5.82 15.46 5.09
CA LEU A 71 5.25 16.72 5.55
C LEU A 71 6.10 17.94 5.17
N LYS A 72 7.42 17.80 5.23
CA LYS A 72 8.37 18.84 4.81
C LYS A 72 8.62 18.85 3.30
N SER A 73 7.94 18.02 2.54
CA SER A 73 8.15 17.87 1.08
C SER A 73 9.61 17.60 0.69
N SER A 74 10.43 17.11 1.64
CA SER A 74 11.85 16.77 1.45
C SER A 74 12.04 15.40 0.78
N HIS A 75 11.05 14.96 0.02
CA HIS A 75 11.07 13.67 -0.67
C HIS A 75 11.94 13.71 -1.93
N LYS A 76 12.45 12.55 -2.32
CA LYS A 76 13.23 12.41 -3.56
C LYS A 76 12.41 12.84 -4.78
N SER A 77 13.08 13.26 -5.85
CA SER A 77 12.44 13.65 -7.12
C SER A 77 11.47 12.61 -7.70
N SER A 78 11.57 11.34 -7.27
CA SER A 78 10.63 10.26 -7.61
C SER A 78 9.30 10.33 -6.86
N GLY A 79 9.19 11.17 -5.81
CA GLY A 79 8.01 11.26 -4.94
C GLY A 79 7.79 10.03 -4.08
N LEU A 80 6.55 9.85 -3.58
CA LEU A 80 6.20 8.73 -2.71
C LEU A 80 6.31 7.39 -3.44
N SER A 81 6.90 6.40 -2.78
CA SER A 81 7.02 5.04 -3.32
C SER A 81 5.71 4.27 -3.18
N ALA A 82 5.52 3.24 -4.01
CA ALA A 82 4.36 2.34 -3.92
C ALA A 82 4.24 1.70 -2.54
N LYS A 83 5.38 1.32 -1.91
CA LYS A 83 5.40 0.74 -0.56
C LYS A 83 4.84 1.70 0.50
N VAL A 84 5.24 2.97 0.46
CA VAL A 84 4.75 4.00 1.39
C VAL A 84 3.25 4.24 1.18
N ILE A 85 2.83 4.40 -0.07
CA ILE A 85 1.42 4.63 -0.42
C ILE A 85 0.54 3.45 0.03
N SER A 86 0.95 2.20 -0.26
CA SER A 86 0.19 1.03 0.17
C SER A 86 0.06 0.93 1.69
N ARG A 87 1.13 1.30 2.42
CA ARG A 87 1.11 1.31 3.88
C ARG A 87 0.13 2.34 4.42
N ILE A 88 0.17 3.57 3.89
CA ILE A 88 -0.78 4.63 4.29
C ILE A 88 -2.22 4.21 3.98
N LEU A 89 -2.49 3.67 2.79
CA LEU A 89 -3.84 3.25 2.40
C LEU A 89 -4.37 2.05 3.20
N ALA A 90 -3.48 1.25 3.79
CA ALA A 90 -3.84 0.12 4.64
C ALA A 90 -4.22 0.55 6.06
N GLU A 91 -3.90 1.79 6.46
CA GLU A 91 -4.20 2.30 7.79
C GLU A 91 -5.72 2.51 7.96
N PRO A 92 -6.38 1.81 8.92
CA PRO A 92 -7.82 1.90 9.10
C PRO A 92 -8.27 3.26 9.63
N GLN A 93 -7.42 3.93 10.40
CA GLN A 93 -7.72 5.23 11.00
C GLN A 93 -7.36 6.42 10.11
N LEU A 94 -6.96 6.17 8.86
CA LEU A 94 -6.62 7.24 7.93
C LEU A 94 -7.85 8.11 7.62
N PRO A 95 -7.81 9.44 7.86
CA PRO A 95 -8.92 10.32 7.53
C PRO A 95 -9.30 10.23 6.05
N ASP A 96 -10.60 10.23 5.74
CA ASP A 96 -11.11 10.07 4.37
C ASP A 96 -10.57 11.14 3.43
N ARG A 97 -10.44 12.38 3.90
CA ARG A 97 -9.88 13.48 3.12
C ARG A 97 -8.43 13.21 2.70
N VAL A 98 -7.61 12.69 3.60
CA VAL A 98 -6.23 12.27 3.31
C VAL A 98 -6.22 11.13 2.31
N ARG A 99 -7.11 10.15 2.48
CA ARG A 99 -7.28 9.02 1.55
C ARG A 99 -7.62 9.50 0.14
N VAL A 100 -8.57 10.40 -0.01
CA VAL A 100 -8.96 10.97 -1.31
C VAL A 100 -7.81 11.74 -1.96
N THR A 101 -7.10 12.57 -1.19
CA THR A 101 -5.95 13.35 -1.68
C THR A 101 -4.81 12.44 -2.12
N LEU A 102 -4.55 11.37 -1.37
CA LEU A 102 -3.54 10.37 -1.72
C LEU A 102 -3.91 9.59 -2.99
N LEU A 103 -5.18 9.23 -3.18
CA LEU A 103 -5.65 8.57 -4.40
C LEU A 103 -5.51 9.46 -5.63
N LYS A 104 -5.81 10.76 -5.52
CA LYS A 104 -5.54 11.75 -6.59
C LYS A 104 -4.05 11.82 -6.94
N TYR A 105 -3.17 11.82 -5.92
CA TYR A 105 -1.73 11.76 -6.15
C TYR A 105 -1.32 10.49 -6.92
N VAL A 106 -1.86 9.32 -6.56
CA VAL A 106 -1.57 8.04 -7.22
C VAL A 106 -2.01 8.08 -8.69
N GLU A 107 -3.21 8.58 -8.97
CA GLU A 107 -3.75 8.72 -10.31
C GLU A 107 -2.89 9.63 -11.18
N GLU A 108 -2.53 10.82 -10.69
CA GLU A 108 -1.66 11.76 -11.40
C GLU A 108 -0.25 11.18 -11.63
N LYS A 109 0.27 10.38 -10.70
CA LYS A 109 1.56 9.70 -10.86
C LYS A 109 1.48 8.59 -11.91
N ALA A 110 0.43 7.80 -11.90
CA ALA A 110 0.20 6.73 -12.87
C ALA A 110 -0.03 7.27 -14.28
N SER A 111 -0.74 8.39 -14.44
CA SER A 111 -0.95 9.07 -15.71
C SER A 111 0.31 9.77 -16.26
N GLY A 112 1.35 9.95 -15.40
CA GLY A 112 2.63 10.54 -15.81
C GLY A 112 2.72 12.04 -15.70
N ARG A 113 1.77 12.71 -15.03
CA ARG A 113 1.74 14.17 -14.85
C ARG A 113 2.96 14.75 -14.12
N TYR A 114 3.79 13.88 -13.50
CA TYR A 114 5.00 14.28 -12.77
C TYR A 114 6.32 14.05 -13.54
N GLY A 115 6.25 13.83 -14.85
CA GLY A 115 7.43 13.68 -15.71
C GLY A 115 8.19 12.36 -15.52
N HIS A 116 7.54 11.32 -15.00
CA HIS A 116 8.17 10.01 -14.90
C HIS A 116 8.14 9.27 -16.24
N SER A 117 9.23 8.54 -16.57
CA SER A 117 9.28 7.71 -17.76
C SER A 117 8.21 6.61 -17.74
N ALA A 118 7.79 6.13 -18.91
CA ALA A 118 6.82 5.03 -19.01
C ALA A 118 7.26 3.78 -18.24
N LYS A 119 8.57 3.46 -18.27
CA LYS A 119 9.16 2.34 -17.52
C LYS A 119 8.98 2.52 -16.00
N THR A 120 9.25 3.72 -15.49
CA THR A 120 9.10 4.04 -14.05
C THR A 120 7.64 3.97 -13.62
N ARG A 121 6.72 4.47 -14.45
CA ARG A 121 5.27 4.41 -14.19
C ARG A 121 4.77 2.97 -14.14
N ARG A 122 5.14 2.13 -15.11
CA ARG A 122 4.79 0.70 -15.12
C ARG A 122 5.27 0.01 -13.85
N LYS A 123 6.55 0.19 -13.47
CA LYS A 123 7.10 -0.36 -12.23
C LYS A 123 6.32 0.09 -10.99
N PHE A 124 5.93 1.36 -10.94
CA PHE A 124 5.14 1.91 -9.84
C PHE A 124 3.75 1.26 -9.77
N ILE A 125 3.03 1.17 -10.89
CA ILE A 125 1.69 0.57 -10.96
C ILE A 125 1.75 -0.91 -10.56
N THR A 126 2.69 -1.69 -11.13
CA THR A 126 2.87 -3.10 -10.80
C THR A 126 3.18 -3.29 -9.31
N ALA A 127 4.10 -2.49 -8.74
CA ALA A 127 4.43 -2.58 -7.32
C ALA A 127 3.24 -2.23 -6.41
N LEU A 128 2.40 -1.27 -6.80
CA LEU A 128 1.20 -0.91 -6.05
C LEU A 128 0.14 -2.03 -6.09
N SER A 129 -0.08 -2.62 -7.27
CA SER A 129 -1.01 -3.75 -7.45
C SER A 129 -0.57 -4.99 -6.67
N SER A 130 0.71 -5.36 -6.74
CA SER A 130 1.25 -6.50 -5.98
C SER A 130 1.06 -6.33 -4.48
N LYS A 131 1.37 -5.14 -3.96
CA LYS A 131 1.21 -4.85 -2.52
C LYS A 131 -0.26 -4.89 -2.09
N ARG A 132 -1.17 -4.40 -2.92
CA ARG A 132 -2.61 -4.48 -2.64
C ARG A 132 -3.09 -5.93 -2.59
N LEU A 133 -2.63 -6.77 -3.52
CA LEU A 133 -2.96 -8.20 -3.53
C LEU A 133 -2.38 -8.93 -2.31
N GLU A 134 -1.13 -8.66 -1.92
CA GLU A 134 -0.52 -9.20 -0.71
C GLU A 134 -1.33 -8.83 0.54
N GLN A 135 -1.71 -7.56 0.68
CA GLN A 135 -2.53 -7.08 1.81
C GLN A 135 -3.91 -7.74 1.85
N GLN A 136 -4.56 -7.90 0.70
CA GLN A 136 -5.85 -8.59 0.61
C GLN A 136 -5.73 -10.07 0.96
N ALA A 137 -4.67 -10.73 0.51
CA ALA A 137 -4.43 -12.14 0.84
C ALA A 137 -4.18 -12.33 2.34
N GLU A 138 -3.39 -11.44 2.95
CA GLU A 138 -3.12 -11.47 4.39
C GLU A 138 -4.39 -11.20 5.21
N ALA A 139 -5.18 -10.20 4.84
CA ALA A 139 -6.46 -9.91 5.49
C ALA A 139 -7.43 -11.11 5.41
N ARG A 140 -7.46 -11.82 4.28
CA ARG A 140 -8.24 -13.05 4.14
C ARG A 140 -7.73 -14.16 5.06
N ARG A 141 -6.41 -14.34 5.18
CA ARG A 141 -5.79 -15.33 6.08
C ARG A 141 -6.12 -15.04 7.53
N VAL A 142 -5.98 -13.79 7.98
CA VAL A 142 -6.30 -13.37 9.34
C VAL A 142 -7.78 -13.59 9.64
N LYS A 143 -8.68 -13.22 8.72
CA LYS A 143 -10.11 -13.45 8.87
C LYS A 143 -10.46 -14.95 8.94
N ALA A 144 -9.83 -15.78 8.12
CA ALA A 144 -10.02 -17.23 8.16
C ALA A 144 -9.52 -17.85 9.46
N ALA A 145 -8.35 -17.42 9.95
CA ALA A 145 -7.80 -17.86 11.24
C ALA A 145 -8.71 -17.47 12.41
N ALA A 146 -9.22 -16.23 12.41
CA ALA A 146 -10.17 -15.76 13.44
C ALA A 146 -11.46 -16.59 13.42
N ALA A 147 -12.01 -16.89 12.23
CA ALA A 147 -13.19 -17.74 12.10
C ALA A 147 -12.95 -19.17 12.59
N ALA A 148 -11.79 -19.76 12.29
CA ALA A 148 -11.39 -21.08 12.78
C ALA A 148 -11.27 -21.12 14.31
N THR A 149 -10.70 -20.06 14.90
CA THR A 149 -10.57 -19.94 16.36
C THR A 149 -11.94 -19.78 17.03
N ALA A 150 -12.85 -19.02 16.43
CA ALA A 150 -14.23 -18.84 16.93
C ALA A 150 -15.07 -20.13 16.83
N ALA A 151 -14.82 -20.97 15.84
CA ALA A 151 -15.52 -22.25 15.66
C ALA A 151 -15.05 -23.35 16.64
N ARG A 152 -13.84 -23.23 17.18
CA ARG A 152 -13.21 -24.24 18.05
C ARG A 152 -13.99 -24.54 19.34
N PRO A 153 -14.51 -23.55 20.10
CA PRO A 153 -15.29 -23.83 21.32
C PRO A 153 -16.62 -24.54 21.02
N ALA A 154 -17.27 -24.27 19.89
CA ALA A 154 -18.53 -24.92 19.52
C ALA A 154 -18.33 -26.41 19.22
N VAL A 155 -17.24 -26.81 18.60
CA VAL A 155 -16.90 -28.21 18.33
C VAL A 155 -16.56 -28.95 19.62
N LEU A 156 -15.83 -28.34 20.55
CA LEU A 156 -15.52 -28.92 21.86
C LEU A 156 -16.77 -29.09 22.73
N ALA A 157 -17.68 -28.12 22.72
CA ALA A 157 -18.95 -28.22 23.46
C ALA A 157 -19.84 -29.35 22.91
N LYS A 158 -19.86 -29.54 21.59
CA LYS A 158 -20.61 -30.63 20.94
C LYS A 158 -20.00 -32.00 21.25
N ALA A 159 -18.67 -32.11 21.31
CA ALA A 159 -17.99 -33.35 21.71
C ALA A 159 -18.23 -33.70 23.18
N ALA A 160 -18.21 -32.73 24.09
CA ALA A 160 -18.50 -32.91 25.51
C ALA A 160 -19.96 -33.40 25.75
N GLY A 161 -20.93 -32.88 24.97
CA GLY A 161 -22.33 -33.33 25.05
C GLY A 161 -22.54 -34.76 24.57
N LEU A 162 -21.72 -35.25 23.63
CA LEU A 162 -21.76 -36.65 23.19
C LEU A 162 -21.24 -37.62 24.25
N ASP A 163 -20.21 -37.23 25.02
CA ASP A 163 -19.67 -38.03 26.11
C ASP A 163 -20.66 -38.16 27.27
N GLU A 164 -21.43 -37.14 27.55
CA GLU A 164 -22.46 -37.15 28.61
C GLU A 164 -23.67 -38.03 28.22
N ALA A 165 -24.12 -37.95 26.98
CA ALA A 165 -25.18 -38.83 26.44
C ALA A 165 -24.74 -40.29 26.46
N PHE A 166 -23.50 -40.59 26.17
CA PHE A 166 -22.97 -41.97 26.21
C PHE A 166 -22.87 -42.50 27.63
N ARG A 167 -22.49 -41.68 28.61
CA ARG A 167 -22.47 -42.07 30.03
C ARG A 167 -23.86 -42.38 30.58
N GLU A 168 -24.88 -41.66 30.16
CA GLU A 168 -26.25 -41.84 30.58
C GLU A 168 -26.84 -43.19 30.05
N THR A 169 -26.55 -43.54 28.82
CA THR A 169 -26.99 -44.81 28.20
C THR A 169 -26.36 -46.05 28.87
N VAL A 170 -25.10 -45.95 29.28
CA VAL A 170 -24.39 -47.03 29.98
C VAL A 170 -24.92 -47.22 31.40
N ASN A 171 -25.34 -46.16 32.10
CA ASN A 171 -25.86 -46.23 33.45
C ASN A 171 -27.26 -46.83 33.55
N VAL A 172 -28.10 -46.62 32.53
CA VAL A 172 -29.45 -47.23 32.41
C VAL A 172 -29.35 -48.74 32.20
N SER A 173 -28.36 -49.24 31.48
CA SER A 173 -28.18 -50.69 31.21
C SER A 173 -27.73 -51.47 32.51
N ARG A 174 -27.13 -50.81 33.49
CA ARG A 174 -26.72 -51.45 34.78
C ARG A 174 -27.82 -51.60 35.79
N LYS A 175 -28.97 -50.94 35.64
CA LYS A 175 -30.11 -50.98 36.58
C LYS A 175 -31.16 -52.02 36.25
N ARG A 176 -30.89 -53.07 35.49
CA ARG A 176 -31.84 -54.16 35.32
C ARG A 176 -31.95 -54.98 36.63
N PRO A 177 -33.14 -55.08 37.23
CA PRO A 177 -33.31 -55.82 38.47
C PRO A 177 -33.15 -57.32 38.20
N ARG A 178 -32.33 -58.00 38.99
CA ARG A 178 -32.31 -59.48 39.08
C ARG A 178 -33.66 -59.95 39.52
N SER A 179 -34.44 -60.57 38.61
CA SER A 179 -35.64 -61.31 38.91
C SER A 179 -35.27 -62.47 39.88
N ARG A 180 -35.80 -62.41 41.09
CA ARG A 180 -35.80 -63.53 42.07
C ARG A 180 -36.57 -64.70 41.43
N GLN A 181 -35.86 -65.80 41.18
CA GLN A 181 -36.48 -67.10 41.12
C GLN A 181 -36.68 -67.53 42.56
N ALA A 182 -37.95 -67.75 42.96
CA ALA A 182 -38.34 -68.50 44.15
C ALA A 182 -38.96 -69.82 43.68
N SER A 183 -38.53 -70.87 44.39
CA SER A 183 -38.94 -72.32 44.28
C SER A 183 -40.37 -72.53 44.55
#